data_00295c988e0f56a028ae8982a0ddd9ea
#
_entry.id   00295c988e0f56a028ae8982a0ddd9ea
#
_cell.length_a   1.000
_cell.length_b   1.000
_cell.length_c   1.000
_cell.angle_alpha   90.00
_cell.angle_beta   90.00
_cell.angle_gamma   90.00
#
_symmetry.space_group_name_H-M   'P 1'
#
loop_
_entity.id
_entity.type
_entity.pdbx_description
1 polymer ?
#
loop_
_entity_poly.entity_id
_entity_poly.type
_entity_poly.pdbx_seq_one_letter_code
_entity_poly.pdbx_strand_id
1 'polypeptide(L)'
;MKKKTLMITGATGFIGSNFIKKHGNEYNIIPICLIKNKPEEIDYRGVDSILHLAALVHQMKGAPEEKYFEVNTELTRRIATEAKKNGVKHFIFYSTVAVWGTHGYFNHDKVITFNTPLNPLTAYARSKFDAEKILGCLRDDNFRISILRPPMVYGENCPGNMKRLEKLVELLPILPFGNNENKRTIVHINKLLEETNIIIKNEKEGIYIPRDEKDISIKGILKYLVKEKNKKR
;
A
#
# COMPACT_ATOMS: atom_id res chain seq x y z
N MET A 1 -5.45 -20.27 -21.38
CA MET A 1 -4.61 -19.03 -21.53
C MET A 1 -3.33 -19.21 -20.72
N LYS A 2 -2.19 -18.73 -21.21
CA LYS A 2 -0.92 -18.72 -20.48
C LYS A 2 -1.04 -17.75 -19.29
N LYS A 3 -0.65 -18.20 -18.08
CA LYS A 3 -0.66 -17.32 -16.89
C LYS A 3 0.38 -16.22 -17.09
N LYS A 4 0.02 -14.98 -16.69
CA LYS A 4 0.99 -13.88 -16.62
C LYS A 4 2.03 -14.16 -15.54
N THR A 5 3.27 -13.76 -15.78
CA THR A 5 4.35 -13.82 -14.79
C THR A 5 4.37 -12.51 -14.01
N LEU A 6 4.12 -12.61 -12.71
CA LEU A 6 4.05 -11.49 -11.77
C LEU A 6 5.20 -11.53 -10.77
N MET A 7 6.10 -10.58 -10.87
CA MET A 7 7.14 -10.38 -9.88
C MET A 7 6.59 -9.56 -8.71
N ILE A 8 6.84 -10.02 -7.47
CA ILE A 8 6.34 -9.33 -6.26
C ILE A 8 7.50 -9.00 -5.34
N THR A 9 7.74 -7.72 -5.09
CA THR A 9 8.63 -7.27 -4.02
C THR A 9 7.82 -7.09 -2.74
N GLY A 10 8.40 -7.39 -1.57
CA GLY A 10 7.65 -7.36 -0.32
C GLY A 10 6.60 -8.48 -0.19
N ALA A 11 6.83 -9.60 -0.86
CA ALA A 11 5.94 -10.78 -0.89
C ALA A 11 5.60 -11.36 0.49
N THR A 12 6.51 -11.23 1.46
CA THR A 12 6.33 -11.71 2.84
C THR A 12 5.61 -10.71 3.76
N GLY A 13 5.38 -9.49 3.29
CA GLY A 13 4.63 -8.46 4.02
C GLY A 13 3.13 -8.76 4.07
N PHE A 14 2.38 -7.98 4.85
CA PHE A 14 0.94 -8.18 5.04
C PHE A 14 0.15 -8.20 3.72
N ILE A 15 0.36 -7.23 2.84
CA ILE A 15 -0.35 -7.15 1.55
C ILE A 15 0.14 -8.26 0.62
N GLY A 16 1.47 -8.46 0.50
CA GLY A 16 2.05 -9.44 -0.42
C GLY A 16 1.65 -10.87 -0.11
N SER A 17 1.75 -11.27 1.16
CA SER A 17 1.36 -12.63 1.59
C SER A 17 -0.13 -12.91 1.38
N ASN A 18 -1.01 -11.94 1.68
CA ASN A 18 -2.44 -12.07 1.44
C ASN A 18 -2.77 -12.09 -0.06
N PHE A 19 -2.07 -11.30 -0.89
CA PHE A 19 -2.24 -11.33 -2.34
C PHE A 19 -1.87 -12.70 -2.91
N ILE A 20 -0.72 -13.23 -2.52
CA ILE A 20 -0.27 -14.58 -2.96
C ILE A 20 -1.26 -15.66 -2.52
N LYS A 21 -1.71 -15.61 -1.26
CA LYS A 21 -2.70 -16.57 -0.74
C LYS A 21 -4.00 -16.53 -1.54
N LYS A 22 -4.47 -15.35 -1.95
CA LYS A 22 -5.77 -15.17 -2.60
C LYS A 22 -5.72 -15.36 -4.11
N HIS A 23 -4.70 -14.84 -4.78
CA HIS A 23 -4.60 -14.75 -6.24
C HIS A 23 -3.38 -15.46 -6.83
N GLY A 24 -2.53 -16.09 -6.00
CA GLY A 24 -1.29 -16.72 -6.46
C GLY A 24 -1.50 -17.79 -7.54
N ASN A 25 -2.61 -18.51 -7.49
CA ASN A 25 -2.95 -19.52 -8.50
C ASN A 25 -3.27 -18.93 -9.89
N GLU A 26 -3.49 -17.61 -9.99
CA GLU A 26 -3.82 -16.93 -11.24
C GLU A 26 -2.58 -16.53 -12.04
N TYR A 27 -1.41 -16.52 -11.40
CA TYR A 27 -0.13 -16.03 -11.93
C TYR A 27 1.00 -17.05 -11.77
N ASN A 28 2.07 -16.84 -12.55
CA ASN A 28 3.39 -17.39 -12.24
C ASN A 28 4.08 -16.36 -11.33
N ILE A 29 4.11 -16.62 -10.02
CA ILE A 29 4.64 -15.67 -9.02
C ILE A 29 6.15 -15.83 -8.90
N ILE A 30 6.87 -14.68 -8.98
CA ILE A 30 8.30 -14.57 -8.67
C ILE A 30 8.46 -13.63 -7.46
N PRO A 31 8.62 -14.17 -6.23
CA PRO A 31 8.82 -13.35 -5.05
C PRO A 31 10.28 -12.85 -5.00
N ILE A 32 10.48 -11.54 -4.80
CA ILE A 32 11.81 -10.92 -4.69
C ILE A 32 12.01 -10.31 -3.31
N CYS A 33 13.13 -10.68 -2.68
CA CYS A 33 13.59 -10.09 -1.42
C CYS A 33 14.69 -9.06 -1.72
N LEU A 34 14.36 -7.77 -1.63
CA LEU A 34 15.29 -6.66 -1.91
C LEU A 34 16.36 -6.43 -0.84
N ILE A 35 16.30 -7.14 0.28
CA ILE A 35 17.39 -7.18 1.26
C ILE A 35 18.55 -8.04 0.73
N LYS A 36 18.22 -9.06 -0.06
CA LYS A 36 19.18 -10.05 -0.57
C LYS A 36 19.59 -9.83 -2.03
N ASN A 37 18.76 -9.15 -2.80
CA ASN A 37 18.96 -8.99 -4.25
C ASN A 37 19.05 -7.51 -4.59
N LYS A 38 20.10 -7.10 -5.26
CA LYS A 38 20.18 -5.77 -5.85
C LYS A 38 19.31 -5.71 -7.11
N PRO A 39 18.67 -4.59 -7.40
CA PRO A 39 17.80 -4.47 -8.60
C PRO A 39 18.49 -4.87 -9.90
N GLU A 40 19.76 -4.56 -10.06
CA GLU A 40 20.56 -4.82 -11.26
C GLU A 40 20.95 -6.30 -11.43
N GLU A 41 20.82 -7.09 -10.37
CA GLU A 41 21.17 -8.53 -10.35
C GLU A 41 19.90 -9.41 -10.51
N ILE A 42 18.71 -8.81 -10.57
CA ILE A 42 17.45 -9.54 -10.71
C ILE A 42 17.22 -9.93 -12.18
N ASP A 43 16.78 -11.16 -12.40
CA ASP A 43 16.37 -11.62 -13.73
C ASP A 43 14.93 -11.20 -14.01
N TYR A 44 14.74 -10.24 -14.91
CA TYR A 44 13.44 -9.73 -15.35
C TYR A 44 12.89 -10.43 -16.61
N ARG A 45 13.60 -11.40 -17.18
CA ARG A 45 13.18 -12.04 -18.42
C ARG A 45 11.85 -12.77 -18.25
N GLY A 46 10.92 -12.51 -19.16
CA GLY A 46 9.59 -13.13 -19.14
C GLY A 46 8.66 -12.61 -18.04
N VAL A 47 9.03 -11.54 -17.33
CA VAL A 47 8.17 -10.86 -16.36
C VAL A 47 7.21 -9.93 -17.11
N ASP A 48 5.89 -10.17 -16.95
CA ASP A 48 4.85 -9.32 -17.54
C ASP A 48 4.59 -8.07 -16.71
N SER A 49 4.54 -8.23 -15.38
CA SER A 49 4.20 -7.14 -14.46
C SER A 49 4.98 -7.24 -13.14
N ILE A 50 5.21 -6.10 -12.50
CA ILE A 50 5.80 -6.02 -11.16
C ILE A 50 4.80 -5.42 -10.18
N LEU A 51 4.51 -6.13 -9.09
CA LEU A 51 3.78 -5.61 -7.94
C LEU A 51 4.78 -5.21 -6.86
N HIS A 52 5.06 -3.89 -6.78
CA HIS A 52 6.06 -3.35 -5.88
C HIS A 52 5.45 -2.93 -4.54
N LEU A 53 5.56 -3.82 -3.55
CA LEU A 53 5.03 -3.66 -2.18
C LEU A 53 6.13 -3.40 -1.14
N ALA A 54 7.41 -3.64 -1.49
CA ALA A 54 8.51 -3.41 -0.58
C ALA A 54 8.60 -1.92 -0.23
N ALA A 55 8.60 -1.61 1.05
CA ALA A 55 8.72 -0.25 1.54
C ALA A 55 9.15 -0.23 3.01
N LEU A 56 9.87 0.82 3.38
CA LEU A 56 10.02 1.20 4.76
C LEU A 56 8.76 2.00 5.16
N VAL A 57 7.90 1.39 5.96
CA VAL A 57 6.69 2.05 6.48
C VAL A 57 7.01 2.88 7.72
N HIS A 58 6.08 3.76 8.11
CA HIS A 58 6.25 4.59 9.30
C HIS A 58 6.59 3.76 10.55
N GLN A 59 7.78 3.96 11.09
CA GLN A 59 8.25 3.29 12.30
C GLN A 59 8.06 4.19 13.52
N MET A 60 7.54 3.62 14.61
CA MET A 60 7.25 4.36 15.85
C MET A 60 8.48 4.93 16.53
N LYS A 61 9.61 4.20 16.46
CA LYS A 61 10.88 4.65 17.05
C LYS A 61 11.62 5.66 16.17
N GLY A 62 11.02 6.04 15.01
CA GLY A 62 11.67 6.81 13.98
C GLY A 62 12.69 5.97 13.20
N ALA A 63 12.88 6.33 11.93
CA ALA A 63 14.07 5.98 11.15
C ALA A 63 14.62 7.31 10.63
N PRO A 64 15.93 7.41 10.38
CA PRO A 64 16.48 8.60 9.71
C PRO A 64 15.71 8.88 8.41
N GLU A 65 15.53 10.15 8.08
CA GLU A 65 14.78 10.55 6.89
C GLU A 65 15.40 9.94 5.63
N GLU A 66 16.71 9.95 5.54
CA GLU A 66 17.50 9.41 4.44
C GLU A 66 17.16 7.94 4.15
N LYS A 67 16.84 7.17 5.21
CA LYS A 67 16.50 5.74 5.05
C LYS A 67 15.16 5.54 4.34
N TYR A 68 14.20 6.45 4.55
CA TYR A 68 12.95 6.42 3.80
C TYR A 68 13.18 6.71 2.32
N PHE A 69 14.03 7.67 1.98
CA PHE A 69 14.35 8.00 0.58
C PHE A 69 15.18 6.89 -0.08
N GLU A 70 16.14 6.31 0.63
CA GLU A 70 16.92 5.16 0.13
C GLU A 70 16.00 3.99 -0.26
N VAL A 71 15.09 3.61 0.65
CA VAL A 71 14.25 2.41 0.46
C VAL A 71 13.02 2.69 -0.40
N ASN A 72 12.31 3.80 -0.19
CA ASN A 72 11.02 4.03 -0.86
C ASN A 72 11.18 4.76 -2.19
N THR A 73 12.22 5.57 -2.35
CA THR A 73 12.43 6.38 -3.56
C THR A 73 13.48 5.75 -4.45
N GLU A 74 14.72 5.67 -3.96
CA GLU A 74 15.85 5.27 -4.79
C GLU A 74 15.78 3.79 -5.20
N LEU A 75 15.45 2.89 -4.28
CA LEU A 75 15.28 1.48 -4.60
C LEU A 75 14.12 1.26 -5.59
N THR A 76 12.99 1.99 -5.42
CA THR A 76 11.88 1.96 -6.39
C THR A 76 12.33 2.43 -7.76
N ARG A 77 13.08 3.54 -7.85
CA ARG A 77 13.64 4.07 -9.08
C ARG A 77 14.50 3.01 -9.79
N ARG A 78 15.43 2.38 -9.07
CA ARG A 78 16.34 1.37 -9.63
C ARG A 78 15.57 0.16 -10.17
N ILE A 79 14.61 -0.37 -9.40
CA ILE A 79 13.78 -1.50 -9.83
C ILE A 79 12.97 -1.15 -11.08
N ALA A 80 12.32 0.00 -11.08
CA ALA A 80 11.50 0.42 -12.21
C ALA A 80 12.34 0.68 -13.47
N THR A 81 13.55 1.25 -13.32
CA THR A 81 14.48 1.47 -14.42
C THR A 81 14.95 0.15 -15.03
N GLU A 82 15.39 -0.80 -14.21
CA GLU A 82 15.82 -2.12 -14.69
C GLU A 82 14.65 -2.93 -15.26
N ALA A 83 13.47 -2.86 -14.66
CA ALA A 83 12.27 -3.48 -15.20
C ALA A 83 11.94 -2.98 -16.60
N LYS A 84 11.91 -1.65 -16.80
CA LYS A 84 11.69 -1.02 -18.10
C LYS A 84 12.73 -1.43 -19.13
N LYS A 85 14.01 -1.37 -18.79
CA LYS A 85 15.14 -1.75 -19.64
C LYS A 85 15.05 -3.21 -20.10
N ASN A 86 14.52 -4.09 -19.27
CA ASN A 86 14.36 -5.51 -19.57
C ASN A 86 12.98 -5.89 -20.15
N GLY A 87 12.18 -4.92 -20.57
CA GLY A 87 10.95 -5.13 -21.31
C GLY A 87 9.72 -5.51 -20.48
N VAL A 88 9.76 -5.34 -19.16
CA VAL A 88 8.56 -5.42 -18.32
C VAL A 88 7.58 -4.33 -18.76
N LYS A 89 6.30 -4.68 -18.90
CA LYS A 89 5.31 -3.76 -19.50
C LYS A 89 4.48 -3.00 -18.48
N HIS A 90 4.39 -3.49 -17.25
CA HIS A 90 3.51 -2.92 -16.25
C HIS A 90 4.15 -2.91 -14.86
N PHE A 91 4.19 -1.76 -14.21
CA PHE A 91 4.70 -1.57 -12.87
C PHE A 91 3.62 -1.02 -11.95
N ILE A 92 3.27 -1.78 -10.93
CA ILE A 92 2.24 -1.44 -9.95
C ILE A 92 2.91 -1.02 -8.64
N PHE A 93 2.75 0.25 -8.27
CA PHE A 93 3.37 0.84 -7.10
C PHE A 93 2.36 1.13 -5.99
N TYR A 94 2.66 0.66 -4.79
CA TYR A 94 1.90 1.00 -3.61
C TYR A 94 2.46 2.25 -2.95
N SER A 95 1.74 3.35 -3.13
CA SER A 95 1.92 4.63 -2.46
C SER A 95 1.03 4.71 -1.20
N THR A 96 0.48 5.87 -0.90
CA THR A 96 -0.33 6.12 0.30
C THR A 96 -1.17 7.40 0.14
N VAL A 97 -2.34 7.47 0.77
CA VAL A 97 -3.10 8.74 0.89
C VAL A 97 -2.35 9.82 1.68
N ALA A 98 -1.32 9.46 2.45
CA ALA A 98 -0.51 10.42 3.22
C ALA A 98 0.23 11.43 2.33
N VAL A 99 0.34 11.21 1.01
CA VAL A 99 0.88 12.19 0.05
C VAL A 99 0.05 13.47 -0.03
N TRP A 100 -1.22 13.45 0.41
CA TRP A 100 -2.06 14.65 0.57
C TRP A 100 -1.87 15.39 1.89
N GLY A 101 -0.97 14.94 2.76
CA GLY A 101 -0.68 15.60 4.05
C GLY A 101 -1.77 15.41 5.10
N THR A 102 -2.53 14.34 5.02
CA THR A 102 -3.63 14.06 5.95
C THR A 102 -3.15 13.53 7.28
N HIS A 103 -2.52 14.36 8.07
CA HIS A 103 -2.43 14.12 9.50
C HIS A 103 -3.57 14.88 10.17
N GLY A 104 -4.60 14.09 10.57
CA GLY A 104 -5.66 14.41 11.49
C GLY A 104 -5.81 15.88 11.90
N TYR A 105 -6.32 16.73 11.04
CA TYR A 105 -6.89 17.97 11.51
C TYR A 105 -8.11 17.60 12.37
N PHE A 106 -7.95 17.72 13.68
CA PHE A 106 -9.07 17.72 14.59
C PHE A 106 -9.97 18.89 14.17
N ASN A 107 -11.22 18.64 13.84
CA ASN A 107 -12.30 19.58 13.53
C ASN A 107 -12.52 20.02 12.08
N HIS A 108 -12.00 19.38 11.05
CA HIS A 108 -12.44 19.68 9.67
C HIS A 108 -12.74 18.41 8.88
N ASP A 109 -13.96 18.28 8.40
CA ASP A 109 -14.38 17.30 7.39
C ASP A 109 -13.79 17.69 6.02
N LYS A 110 -12.47 17.54 5.88
CA LYS A 110 -11.79 17.82 4.62
C LYS A 110 -11.93 16.62 3.69
N VAL A 111 -12.79 16.75 2.70
CA VAL A 111 -12.89 15.77 1.62
C VAL A 111 -11.69 15.94 0.69
N ILE A 112 -10.90 14.87 0.53
CA ILE A 112 -9.79 14.83 -0.42
C ILE A 112 -10.33 14.33 -1.76
N THR A 113 -10.03 15.09 -2.80
CA THR A 113 -10.33 14.75 -4.19
C THR A 113 -9.04 14.64 -4.99
N PHE A 114 -9.12 14.17 -6.24
CA PHE A 114 -7.96 14.17 -7.13
C PHE A 114 -7.38 15.57 -7.41
N ASN A 115 -8.22 16.63 -7.28
CA ASN A 115 -7.80 18.02 -7.45
C ASN A 115 -7.20 18.64 -6.19
N THR A 116 -7.22 17.93 -5.06
CA THR A 116 -6.59 18.40 -3.83
C THR A 116 -5.07 18.41 -4.02
N PRO A 117 -4.38 19.54 -3.76
CA PRO A 117 -2.93 19.64 -3.88
C PRO A 117 -2.24 18.60 -2.99
N LEU A 118 -1.19 17.97 -3.52
CA LEU A 118 -0.34 17.07 -2.75
C LEU A 118 0.55 17.87 -1.81
N ASN A 119 0.60 17.48 -0.54
CA ASN A 119 1.37 18.14 0.52
C ASN A 119 1.89 17.11 1.53
N PRO A 120 2.86 16.25 1.16
CA PRO A 120 3.36 15.21 2.02
C PRO A 120 4.15 15.79 3.22
N LEU A 121 3.67 15.56 4.45
CA LEU A 121 4.21 16.17 5.66
C LEU A 121 5.29 15.31 6.36
N THR A 122 5.28 13.98 6.18
CA THR A 122 6.25 13.08 6.81
C THR A 122 7.31 12.62 5.84
N ALA A 123 8.49 12.22 6.33
CA ALA A 123 9.55 11.62 5.52
C ALA A 123 9.04 10.41 4.71
N TYR A 124 8.21 9.57 5.34
CA TYR A 124 7.53 8.48 4.64
C TYR A 124 6.66 8.96 3.49
N ALA A 125 5.79 9.95 3.72
CA ALA A 125 4.90 10.48 2.68
C ALA A 125 5.70 11.19 1.56
N ARG A 126 6.74 11.97 1.92
CA ARG A 126 7.64 12.61 0.95
C ARG A 126 8.37 11.58 0.09
N SER A 127 8.95 10.54 0.70
CA SER A 127 9.65 9.50 -0.05
C SER A 127 8.73 8.73 -1.02
N LYS A 128 7.48 8.46 -0.61
CA LYS A 128 6.50 7.84 -1.51
C LYS A 128 6.10 8.78 -2.66
N PHE A 129 5.89 10.07 -2.38
CA PHE A 129 5.56 11.06 -3.39
C PHE A 129 6.69 11.26 -4.40
N ASP A 130 7.95 11.30 -3.95
CA ASP A 130 9.10 11.40 -4.86
C ASP A 130 9.24 10.16 -5.75
N ALA A 131 8.95 8.96 -5.22
CA ALA A 131 8.87 7.76 -6.04
C ALA A 131 7.77 7.85 -7.11
N GLU A 132 6.58 8.39 -6.78
CA GLU A 132 5.52 8.61 -7.77
C GLU A 132 5.96 9.53 -8.91
N LYS A 133 6.66 10.62 -8.60
CA LYS A 133 7.20 11.56 -9.62
C LYS A 133 8.18 10.86 -10.55
N ILE A 134 9.11 10.10 -9.99
CA ILE A 134 10.09 9.33 -10.77
C ILE A 134 9.41 8.31 -11.68
N LEU A 135 8.45 7.56 -11.14
CA LEU A 135 7.67 6.59 -11.92
C LEU A 135 6.89 7.27 -13.06
N GLY A 136 6.33 8.46 -12.80
CA GLY A 136 5.69 9.27 -13.81
C GLY A 136 6.62 9.65 -14.98
N CYS A 137 7.89 9.95 -14.70
CA CYS A 137 8.90 10.23 -15.73
C CYS A 137 9.35 8.96 -16.50
N LEU A 138 9.26 7.78 -15.88
CA LEU A 138 9.62 6.51 -16.53
C LEU A 138 8.52 5.96 -17.43
N ARG A 139 7.28 6.40 -17.25
CA ARG A 139 6.12 5.96 -18.01
C ARG A 139 6.25 6.31 -19.50
N ASP A 140 5.89 5.36 -20.37
CA ASP A 140 5.70 5.54 -21.80
C ASP A 140 4.75 4.48 -22.37
N ASP A 141 4.60 4.44 -23.68
CA ASP A 141 3.69 3.50 -24.38
C ASP A 141 4.05 2.03 -24.15
N ASN A 142 5.28 1.71 -23.79
CA ASN A 142 5.78 0.37 -23.53
C ASN A 142 5.91 0.03 -22.05
N PHE A 143 5.80 1.02 -21.16
CA PHE A 143 5.97 0.84 -19.72
C PHE A 143 4.88 1.59 -18.95
N ARG A 144 3.78 0.88 -18.65
CA ARG A 144 2.62 1.42 -17.93
C ARG A 144 2.90 1.49 -16.42
N ILE A 145 2.42 2.54 -15.79
CA ILE A 145 2.55 2.74 -14.33
C ILE A 145 1.16 2.82 -13.70
N SER A 146 0.94 1.99 -12.69
CA SER A 146 -0.24 2.09 -11.82
C SER A 146 0.21 2.46 -10.40
N ILE A 147 -0.35 3.52 -9.86
CA ILE A 147 -0.08 4.00 -8.52
C ILE A 147 -1.33 3.78 -7.66
N LEU A 148 -1.22 2.94 -6.64
CA LEU A 148 -2.28 2.79 -5.65
C LEU A 148 -1.94 3.65 -4.43
N ARG A 149 -2.88 4.49 -4.01
CA ARG A 149 -2.80 5.31 -2.79
C ARG A 149 -3.80 4.79 -1.75
N PRO A 150 -3.56 3.65 -1.12
CA PRO A 150 -4.48 3.11 -0.13
C PRO A 150 -4.52 4.01 1.10
N PRO A 151 -5.72 4.17 1.71
CA PRO A 151 -5.88 4.70 3.05
C PRO A 151 -5.42 3.65 4.08
N MET A 152 -5.85 3.81 5.34
CA MET A 152 -5.59 2.79 6.36
C MET A 152 -6.22 1.45 5.95
N VAL A 153 -5.37 0.45 5.76
CA VAL A 153 -5.79 -0.91 5.45
C VAL A 153 -6.17 -1.62 6.75
N TYR A 154 -7.22 -2.43 6.70
CA TYR A 154 -7.64 -3.26 7.84
C TYR A 154 -8.03 -4.67 7.38
N GLY A 155 -8.09 -5.60 8.33
CA GLY A 155 -8.41 -7.00 8.10
C GLY A 155 -7.71 -7.90 9.11
N GLU A 156 -7.93 -9.19 9.01
CA GLU A 156 -7.35 -10.16 9.93
C GLU A 156 -5.81 -10.10 9.92
N ASN A 157 -5.20 -10.07 11.12
CA ASN A 157 -3.75 -9.97 11.33
C ASN A 157 -3.10 -8.71 10.73
N CYS A 158 -3.86 -7.63 10.50
CA CYS A 158 -3.32 -6.38 9.98
C CYS A 158 -2.31 -5.77 10.97
N PRO A 159 -1.07 -5.47 10.52
CA PRO A 159 -0.05 -4.88 11.38
C PRO A 159 -0.30 -3.39 11.67
N GLY A 160 0.57 -2.78 12.47
CA GLY A 160 0.60 -1.33 12.68
C GLY A 160 -0.54 -0.83 13.56
N ASN A 161 -1.25 0.21 13.12
CA ASN A 161 -2.27 0.89 13.92
C ASN A 161 -3.46 -0.01 14.25
N MET A 162 -3.86 -0.90 13.34
CA MET A 162 -4.96 -1.85 13.60
C MET A 162 -4.60 -2.81 14.73
N LYS A 163 -3.41 -3.40 14.70
CA LYS A 163 -2.93 -4.28 15.78
C LYS A 163 -2.86 -3.58 17.14
N ARG A 164 -2.59 -2.27 17.14
CA ARG A 164 -2.60 -1.46 18.39
C ARG A 164 -4.00 -1.23 18.91
N LEU A 165 -4.94 -0.93 18.02
CA LEU A 165 -6.36 -0.78 18.39
C LEU A 165 -6.91 -2.10 18.89
N GLU A 166 -6.54 -3.23 18.29
CA GLU A 166 -6.88 -4.58 18.79
C GLU A 166 -6.36 -4.80 20.22
N LYS A 167 -5.06 -4.55 20.44
CA LYS A 167 -4.46 -4.65 21.80
C LYS A 167 -5.13 -3.71 22.79
N LEU A 168 -5.49 -2.50 22.38
CA LEU A 168 -6.17 -1.55 23.27
C LEU A 168 -7.56 -2.07 23.68
N VAL A 169 -8.30 -2.65 22.74
CA VAL A 169 -9.59 -3.31 23.01
C VAL A 169 -9.42 -4.54 23.90
N GLU A 170 -8.28 -5.21 23.83
CA GLU A 170 -7.97 -6.36 24.71
C GLU A 170 -7.66 -5.95 26.15
N LEU A 171 -6.96 -4.84 26.34
CA LEU A 171 -6.44 -4.40 27.62
C LEU A 171 -7.42 -3.54 28.43
N LEU A 172 -8.29 -2.79 27.76
CA LEU A 172 -9.16 -1.82 28.43
C LEU A 172 -10.63 -2.28 28.43
N PRO A 173 -11.27 -2.43 29.62
CA PRO A 173 -12.70 -2.73 29.72
C PRO A 173 -13.57 -1.55 29.26
N ILE A 174 -13.07 -0.32 29.41
CA ILE A 174 -13.73 0.91 28.96
C ILE A 174 -12.75 1.67 28.07
N LEU A 175 -13.19 2.00 26.85
CA LEU A 175 -12.37 2.69 25.87
C LEU A 175 -12.60 4.21 26.00
N PRO A 176 -11.56 5.02 26.27
CA PRO A 176 -11.69 6.46 26.55
C PRO A 176 -11.91 7.32 25.28
N PHE A 177 -12.51 6.73 24.26
CA PHE A 177 -12.79 7.42 22.98
C PHE A 177 -14.23 7.95 22.97
N GLY A 178 -14.45 9.08 23.63
CA GLY A 178 -15.73 9.77 23.69
C GLY A 178 -16.52 9.90 22.37
N ASN A 179 -17.26 10.96 22.17
CA ASN A 179 -18.01 11.24 20.92
C ASN A 179 -17.14 11.75 19.78
N ASN A 180 -16.00 11.07 19.51
CA ASN A 180 -15.16 11.45 18.39
C ASN A 180 -15.79 10.93 17.08
N GLU A 181 -16.44 11.82 16.34
CA GLU A 181 -17.13 11.53 15.07
C GLU A 181 -16.21 11.65 13.85
N ASN A 182 -14.91 11.84 14.04
CA ASN A 182 -13.95 11.92 12.94
C ASN A 182 -14.06 10.69 12.02
N LYS A 183 -14.63 10.88 10.85
CA LYS A 183 -14.71 9.86 9.82
C LYS A 183 -13.36 9.70 9.12
N ARG A 184 -12.99 8.47 8.89
CA ARG A 184 -11.76 8.12 8.18
C ARG A 184 -12.09 7.17 7.04
N THR A 185 -11.53 7.46 5.89
CA THR A 185 -11.53 6.50 4.79
C THR A 185 -10.59 5.34 5.14
N ILE A 186 -11.09 4.14 4.97
CA ILE A 186 -10.36 2.88 5.17
C ILE A 186 -10.60 1.94 4.00
N VAL A 187 -9.81 0.88 3.91
CA VAL A 187 -10.02 -0.19 2.93
C VAL A 187 -9.79 -1.55 3.56
N HIS A 188 -10.74 -2.45 3.37
CA HIS A 188 -10.55 -3.85 3.77
C HIS A 188 -9.54 -4.54 2.87
N ILE A 189 -8.65 -5.36 3.46
CA ILE A 189 -7.59 -6.05 2.71
C ILE A 189 -8.13 -6.78 1.49
N ASN A 190 -9.23 -7.51 1.61
CA ASN A 190 -9.80 -8.27 0.48
C ASN A 190 -10.21 -7.37 -0.70
N LYS A 191 -10.78 -6.19 -0.43
CA LYS A 191 -11.16 -5.23 -1.46
C LYS A 191 -9.94 -4.64 -2.14
N LEU A 192 -8.94 -4.24 -1.35
CA LEU A 192 -7.66 -3.77 -1.86
C LEU A 192 -7.01 -4.79 -2.81
N LEU A 193 -7.00 -6.07 -2.43
CA LEU A 193 -6.42 -7.14 -3.24
C LEU A 193 -7.20 -7.39 -4.54
N GLU A 194 -8.55 -7.34 -4.49
CA GLU A 194 -9.38 -7.49 -5.70
C GLU A 194 -9.13 -6.34 -6.68
N GLU A 195 -9.12 -5.09 -6.22
CA GLU A 195 -8.85 -3.95 -7.07
C GLU A 195 -7.43 -4.03 -7.67
N THR A 196 -6.44 -4.46 -6.87
CA THR A 196 -5.08 -4.70 -7.36
C THR A 196 -5.05 -5.76 -8.45
N ASN A 197 -5.77 -6.87 -8.25
CA ASN A 197 -5.86 -7.95 -9.22
C ASN A 197 -6.50 -7.50 -10.54
N ILE A 198 -7.56 -6.69 -10.47
CA ILE A 198 -8.20 -6.10 -11.64
C ILE A 198 -7.23 -5.17 -12.41
N ILE A 199 -6.44 -4.37 -11.69
CA ILE A 199 -5.42 -3.48 -12.28
C ILE A 199 -4.36 -4.30 -13.01
N ILE A 200 -3.83 -5.37 -12.39
CA ILE A 200 -2.82 -6.24 -12.99
C ILE A 200 -3.37 -6.97 -14.22
N LYS A 201 -4.54 -7.59 -14.11
CA LYS A 201 -5.14 -8.35 -15.21
C LYS A 201 -5.38 -7.51 -16.45
N ASN A 202 -5.90 -6.31 -16.27
CA ASN A 202 -6.27 -5.41 -17.35
C ASN A 202 -5.16 -4.41 -17.72
N GLU A 203 -3.98 -4.52 -17.10
CA GLU A 203 -2.84 -3.62 -17.32
C GLU A 203 -3.24 -2.14 -17.27
N LYS A 204 -4.14 -1.82 -16.33
CA LYS A 204 -4.67 -0.48 -16.18
C LYS A 204 -3.60 0.49 -15.70
N GLU A 205 -3.48 1.60 -16.38
CA GLU A 205 -2.58 2.70 -16.01
C GLU A 205 -3.34 3.77 -15.22
N GLY A 206 -2.64 4.48 -14.32
CA GLY A 206 -3.20 5.63 -13.61
C GLY A 206 -3.03 5.58 -12.10
N ILE A 207 -3.72 6.51 -11.41
CA ILE A 207 -3.71 6.62 -9.95
C ILE A 207 -5.05 6.12 -9.41
N TYR A 208 -5.00 5.24 -8.42
CA TYR A 208 -6.15 4.59 -7.80
C TYR A 208 -6.17 4.84 -6.30
N ILE A 209 -7.36 5.06 -5.75
CA ILE A 209 -7.58 5.20 -4.30
C ILE A 209 -8.55 4.09 -3.86
N PRO A 210 -8.04 2.89 -3.60
CA PRO A 210 -8.85 1.79 -3.08
C PRO A 210 -9.49 2.20 -1.74
N ARG A 211 -10.81 2.11 -1.63
CA ARG A 211 -11.52 2.47 -0.40
C ARG A 211 -12.82 1.68 -0.23
N ASP A 212 -13.26 1.53 0.99
CA ASP A 212 -14.60 1.05 1.28
C ASP A 212 -15.64 2.11 0.92
N GLU A 213 -16.89 1.70 0.76
CA GLU A 213 -17.97 2.62 0.37
C GLU A 213 -18.30 3.64 1.47
N LYS A 214 -18.11 3.24 2.75
CA LYS A 214 -18.45 4.07 3.91
C LYS A 214 -17.20 4.40 4.71
N ASP A 215 -17.05 5.68 5.00
CA ASP A 215 -16.07 6.13 5.97
C ASP A 215 -16.48 5.71 7.38
N ILE A 216 -15.51 5.42 8.23
CA ILE A 216 -15.74 4.94 9.59
C ILE A 216 -15.03 5.83 10.61
N SER A 217 -15.67 6.08 11.76
CA SER A 217 -15.01 6.74 12.88
C SER A 217 -14.11 5.78 13.66
N ILE A 218 -13.16 6.32 14.46
CA ILE A 218 -12.37 5.49 15.38
C ILE A 218 -13.29 4.69 16.30
N LYS A 219 -14.37 5.30 16.80
CA LYS A 219 -15.40 4.62 17.59
C LYS A 219 -16.03 3.44 16.82
N GLY A 220 -16.30 3.63 15.53
CA GLY A 220 -16.81 2.56 14.66
C GLY A 220 -15.82 1.41 14.49
N ILE A 221 -14.54 1.71 14.27
CA ILE A 221 -13.46 0.70 14.19
C ILE A 221 -13.39 -0.10 15.50
N LEU A 222 -13.39 0.59 16.63
CA LEU A 222 -13.33 -0.07 17.94
C LEU A 222 -14.55 -0.96 18.21
N LYS A 223 -15.76 -0.50 17.89
CA LYS A 223 -16.98 -1.32 17.96
C LYS A 223 -16.88 -2.57 17.08
N TYR A 224 -16.34 -2.43 15.88
CA TYR A 224 -16.11 -3.57 14.99
C TYR A 224 -15.12 -4.57 15.62
N LEU A 225 -14.00 -4.12 16.15
CA LEU A 225 -13.00 -4.97 16.80
C LEU A 225 -13.55 -5.70 18.05
N VAL A 226 -14.36 -5.03 18.87
CA VAL A 226 -15.04 -5.66 20.01
C VAL A 226 -16.00 -6.76 19.54
N LYS A 227 -16.76 -6.51 18.50
CA LYS A 227 -17.70 -7.50 17.92
C LYS A 227 -16.98 -8.73 17.39
N GLU A 228 -15.87 -8.53 16.67
CA GLU A 228 -15.04 -9.64 16.15
C GLU A 228 -14.39 -10.46 17.27
N LYS A 229 -13.95 -9.81 18.36
CA LYS A 229 -13.41 -10.48 19.55
C LYS A 229 -14.47 -11.37 20.22
N ASN A 230 -15.70 -10.88 20.34
CA ASN A 230 -16.79 -11.64 20.96
C ASN A 230 -17.26 -12.83 20.12
N LYS A 231 -17.04 -12.81 18.78
CA LYS A 231 -17.30 -13.95 17.89
C LYS A 231 -16.23 -15.06 18.00
N LYS A 232 -15.01 -14.70 18.44
CA LYS A 232 -13.89 -15.65 18.58
C LYS A 232 -13.84 -16.30 19.99
N ARG A 233 -14.73 -15.94 20.90
CA ARG A 233 -14.96 -16.58 22.21
C ARG A 233 -16.18 -17.49 22.16
#